data_e059fc0ff593736d1775573b82252093
#
_entry.id   e059fc0ff593736d1775573b82252093
#
_cell.length_a   1.000
_cell.length_b   1.000
_cell.length_c   1.000
_cell.angle_alpha   90.00
_cell.angle_beta   90.00
_cell.angle_gamma   90.00
#
_symmetry.space_group_name_H-M   'P 1'
#
loop_
_entity.id
_entity.type
_entity.pdbx_description
1 polymer ?
#
loop_
_entity_poly.entity_id
_entity_poly.type
_entity_poly.pdbx_seq_one_letter_code
_entity_poly.pdbx_strand_id
1 'polypeptide(L)'
;VQRRVSPPIFAPPGAKTSPNWAIRLYEAADEVAWAAKLNVFWILFTLAGGVLFGVGPATVAAYTLARRRAMGESFRSWPEFVSAYRREFVRGSVLVLPLAAVIGLLVTNYHAFPALRLPIAVALGFLVVIAAYALPMAVHYDLRTPRLFPKASLFALTRPASSVLLLFVFTAVVFVSTTFPFLVLVLAVGGWIQLDTWLCLRFFAENEAKLHAKGIS
;
A
#
# COMPACT_ATOMS: atom_id res chain seq x y z
N VAL A 1 46.03 -17.86 12.11
CA VAL A 1 46.74 -17.29 10.94
C VAL A 1 45.68 -16.70 10.02
N GLN A 2 45.42 -15.40 10.17
CA GLN A 2 44.45 -14.65 9.32
C GLN A 2 45.19 -14.30 8.03
N ARG A 3 44.79 -14.94 6.92
CA ARG A 3 45.24 -14.53 5.58
C ARG A 3 44.60 -13.18 5.25
N ARG A 4 45.41 -12.12 5.22
CA ARG A 4 45.04 -10.85 4.58
C ARG A 4 44.85 -11.14 3.09
N VAL A 5 43.61 -11.09 2.63
CA VAL A 5 43.30 -11.04 1.18
C VAL A 5 43.64 -9.63 0.74
N SER A 6 44.72 -9.45 0.02
CA SER A 6 45.05 -8.17 -0.63
C SER A 6 43.98 -7.81 -1.64
N PRO A 7 43.54 -6.54 -1.71
CA PRO A 7 42.59 -6.13 -2.73
C PRO A 7 43.23 -6.28 -4.13
N PRO A 8 42.42 -6.58 -5.17
CA PRO A 8 42.94 -6.75 -6.53
C PRO A 8 43.54 -5.45 -7.04
N ILE A 9 44.81 -5.52 -7.50
CA ILE A 9 45.66 -4.40 -7.93
C ILE A 9 45.24 -3.83 -9.31
N PHE A 10 44.23 -4.40 -9.97
CA PHE A 10 43.75 -3.92 -11.26
C PHE A 10 42.25 -3.60 -11.20
N ALA A 11 41.95 -2.34 -10.92
CA ALA A 11 40.70 -1.75 -11.42
C ALA A 11 40.95 -1.39 -12.91
N PRO A 12 40.10 -1.83 -13.88
CA PRO A 12 40.26 -1.42 -15.27
C PRO A 12 40.12 0.09 -15.34
N PRO A 13 41.07 0.81 -16.01
CA PRO A 13 40.94 2.26 -16.24
C PRO A 13 39.74 2.48 -17.15
N GLY A 14 38.68 3.09 -16.64
CA GLY A 14 37.49 3.43 -17.43
C GLY A 14 36.17 2.82 -16.98
N ALA A 15 36.04 2.27 -15.78
CA ALA A 15 34.72 2.03 -15.21
C ALA A 15 34.02 3.40 -15.07
N LYS A 16 33.23 3.78 -16.11
CA LYS A 16 32.34 4.93 -16.06
C LYS A 16 31.41 4.65 -14.89
N THR A 17 31.64 5.30 -13.75
CA THR A 17 30.66 5.36 -12.66
C THR A 17 29.40 5.92 -13.29
N SER A 18 28.38 5.09 -13.47
CA SER A 18 27.09 5.56 -13.98
C SER A 18 26.68 6.76 -13.14
N PRO A 19 26.32 7.89 -13.76
CA PRO A 19 25.98 9.10 -13.02
C PRO A 19 24.90 8.76 -11.99
N ASN A 20 25.03 9.22 -10.75
CA ASN A 20 24.08 8.92 -9.67
C ASN A 20 22.60 9.23 -10.04
N TRP A 21 22.38 10.18 -10.98
CA TRP A 21 21.06 10.49 -11.50
C TRP A 21 20.49 9.37 -12.39
N ALA A 22 21.32 8.67 -13.18
CA ALA A 22 20.88 7.59 -14.06
C ALA A 22 20.43 6.36 -13.23
N ILE A 23 21.13 6.06 -12.14
CA ILE A 23 20.74 5.00 -11.20
C ILE A 23 19.39 5.36 -10.56
N ARG A 24 19.25 6.59 -10.06
CA ARG A 24 17.98 7.06 -9.48
C ARG A 24 16.81 7.04 -10.46
N LEU A 25 17.07 7.40 -11.71
CA LEU A 25 16.05 7.35 -12.76
C LEU A 25 15.62 5.91 -13.04
N TYR A 26 16.57 4.98 -13.10
CA TYR A 26 16.29 3.58 -13.29
C TYR A 26 15.47 3.00 -12.12
N GLU A 27 15.86 3.28 -10.88
CA GLU A 27 15.13 2.88 -9.69
C GLU A 27 13.70 3.44 -9.68
N ALA A 28 13.52 4.73 -10.02
CA ALA A 28 12.21 5.34 -10.11
C ALA A 28 11.35 4.70 -11.23
N ALA A 29 11.94 4.42 -12.38
CA ALA A 29 11.24 3.74 -13.49
C ALA A 29 10.82 2.31 -13.10
N ASP A 30 11.67 1.58 -12.38
CA ASP A 30 11.37 0.23 -11.89
C ASP A 30 10.20 0.23 -10.87
N GLU A 31 10.16 1.23 -9.97
CA GLU A 31 9.04 1.39 -9.03
C GLU A 31 7.73 1.74 -9.76
N VAL A 32 7.77 2.60 -10.77
CA VAL A 32 6.59 2.93 -11.59
C VAL A 32 6.11 1.71 -12.39
N ALA A 33 7.03 0.98 -13.02
CA ALA A 33 6.71 -0.24 -13.76
C ALA A 33 6.10 -1.32 -12.84
N TRP A 34 6.62 -1.44 -11.63
CA TRP A 34 6.07 -2.35 -10.64
C TRP A 34 4.65 -1.93 -10.19
N ALA A 35 4.43 -0.66 -9.90
CA ALA A 35 3.11 -0.15 -9.54
C ALA A 35 2.09 -0.37 -10.66
N ALA A 36 2.50 -0.15 -11.93
CA ALA A 36 1.67 -0.43 -13.10
C ALA A 36 1.33 -1.92 -13.21
N LYS A 37 2.32 -2.80 -13.04
CA LYS A 37 2.11 -4.27 -13.03
C LYS A 37 1.14 -4.69 -11.94
N LEU A 38 1.27 -4.14 -10.73
CA LEU A 38 0.39 -4.41 -9.61
C LEU A 38 -1.04 -3.95 -9.90
N ASN A 39 -1.19 -2.78 -10.54
CA ASN A 39 -2.47 -2.24 -10.97
C ASN A 39 -3.16 -3.14 -12.00
N VAL A 40 -2.42 -3.61 -13.00
CA VAL A 40 -2.94 -4.57 -14.00
C VAL A 40 -3.42 -5.86 -13.33
N PHE A 41 -2.65 -6.43 -12.41
CA PHE A 41 -3.06 -7.62 -11.68
C PHE A 41 -4.33 -7.34 -10.87
N TRP A 42 -4.38 -6.22 -10.16
CA TRP A 42 -5.54 -5.84 -9.38
C TRP A 42 -6.81 -5.73 -10.26
N ILE A 43 -6.73 -5.08 -11.43
CA ILE A 43 -7.86 -4.96 -12.37
C ILE A 43 -8.29 -6.34 -12.87
N LEU A 44 -7.35 -7.15 -13.36
CA LEU A 44 -7.64 -8.47 -13.93
C LEU A 44 -8.35 -9.37 -12.92
N PHE A 45 -7.86 -9.43 -11.68
CA PHE A 45 -8.44 -10.29 -10.66
C PHE A 45 -9.72 -9.71 -10.03
N THR A 46 -9.88 -8.40 -10.03
CA THR A 46 -11.15 -7.76 -9.68
C THR A 46 -12.24 -8.13 -10.69
N LEU A 47 -11.93 -8.07 -11.98
CA LEU A 47 -12.85 -8.48 -13.04
C LEU A 47 -13.13 -9.99 -13.01
N ALA A 48 -12.11 -10.82 -12.81
CA ALA A 48 -12.24 -12.27 -12.70
C ALA A 48 -13.15 -12.70 -11.54
N GLY A 49 -13.19 -11.94 -10.46
CA GLY A 49 -14.08 -12.17 -9.31
C GLY A 49 -15.46 -11.53 -9.44
N GLY A 50 -15.83 -11.02 -10.62
CA GLY A 50 -17.13 -10.37 -10.87
C GLY A 50 -17.23 -8.98 -10.23
N VAL A 51 -16.13 -8.23 -10.22
CA VAL A 51 -15.96 -6.88 -9.66
C VAL A 51 -16.24 -6.83 -8.15
N LEU A 52 -17.49 -7.02 -7.75
CA LEU A 52 -17.91 -6.87 -6.35
C LEU A 52 -17.17 -7.84 -5.40
N PHE A 53 -17.12 -9.13 -5.76
CA PHE A 53 -16.42 -10.12 -4.92
C PHE A 53 -14.92 -10.20 -5.21
N GLY A 54 -14.48 -9.68 -6.36
CA GLY A 54 -13.07 -9.67 -6.76
C GLY A 54 -12.25 -8.58 -6.13
N VAL A 55 -12.85 -7.39 -5.85
CA VAL A 55 -12.11 -6.23 -5.34
C VAL A 55 -11.44 -6.50 -3.99
N GLY A 56 -12.10 -7.22 -3.09
CA GLY A 56 -11.58 -7.54 -1.76
C GLY A 56 -10.29 -8.38 -1.81
N PRO A 57 -10.36 -9.61 -2.34
CA PRO A 57 -9.19 -10.47 -2.42
C PRO A 57 -8.09 -9.91 -3.34
N ALA A 58 -8.43 -9.20 -4.42
CA ALA A 58 -7.45 -8.55 -5.28
C ALA A 58 -6.67 -7.46 -4.53
N THR A 59 -7.35 -6.68 -3.68
CA THR A 59 -6.72 -5.65 -2.86
C THR A 59 -5.77 -6.27 -1.83
N VAL A 60 -6.20 -7.29 -1.08
CA VAL A 60 -5.34 -7.96 -0.09
C VAL A 60 -4.15 -8.66 -0.77
N ALA A 61 -4.36 -9.30 -1.92
CA ALA A 61 -3.28 -9.91 -2.71
C ALA A 61 -2.26 -8.86 -3.18
N ALA A 62 -2.73 -7.69 -3.64
CA ALA A 62 -1.87 -6.60 -4.06
C ALA A 62 -1.02 -6.04 -2.89
N TYR A 63 -1.63 -5.84 -1.71
CA TYR A 63 -0.89 -5.46 -0.50
C TYR A 63 0.12 -6.53 -0.07
N THR A 64 -0.21 -7.81 -0.23
CA THR A 64 0.72 -8.92 0.07
C THR A 64 1.99 -8.82 -0.80
N LEU A 65 1.82 -8.61 -2.11
CA LEU A 65 2.95 -8.49 -3.02
C LEU A 65 3.74 -7.19 -2.79
N ALA A 66 3.04 -6.07 -2.56
CA ALA A 66 3.69 -4.79 -2.25
C ALA A 66 4.56 -4.88 -1.00
N ARG A 67 4.05 -5.53 0.06
CA ARG A 67 4.80 -5.78 1.29
C ARG A 67 6.04 -6.65 1.05
N ARG A 68 5.92 -7.77 0.35
CA ARG A 68 7.05 -8.67 0.04
C ARG A 68 8.14 -7.94 -0.73
N ARG A 69 7.76 -7.12 -1.72
CA ARG A 69 8.72 -6.28 -2.45
C ARG A 69 9.39 -5.26 -1.55
N ALA A 70 8.62 -4.55 -0.72
CA ALA A 70 9.16 -3.56 0.21
C ALA A 70 10.14 -4.17 1.24
N MET A 71 9.99 -5.46 1.55
CA MET A 71 10.90 -6.24 2.39
C MET A 71 12.10 -6.83 1.63
N GLY A 72 12.22 -6.56 0.32
CA GLY A 72 13.32 -7.06 -0.51
C GLY A 72 13.24 -8.54 -0.86
N GLU A 73 12.07 -9.18 -0.70
CA GLU A 73 11.88 -10.57 -1.04
C GLU A 73 11.85 -10.76 -2.58
N SER A 74 12.53 -11.80 -3.07
CA SER A 74 12.46 -12.21 -4.47
C SER A 74 11.33 -13.22 -4.66
N PHE A 75 10.41 -12.98 -5.59
CA PHE A 75 9.29 -13.87 -5.87
C PHE A 75 8.79 -13.74 -7.32
N ARG A 76 8.08 -14.77 -7.80
CA ARG A 76 7.40 -14.74 -9.10
C ARG A 76 6.03 -14.10 -8.93
N SER A 77 5.85 -12.91 -9.48
CA SER A 77 4.68 -12.05 -9.20
C SER A 77 3.33 -12.70 -9.54
N TRP A 78 3.22 -13.37 -10.71
CA TRP A 78 1.96 -13.97 -11.15
C TRP A 78 1.48 -15.13 -10.26
N PRO A 79 2.27 -16.22 -10.06
CA PRO A 79 1.81 -17.32 -9.23
C PRO A 79 1.57 -16.92 -7.78
N GLU A 80 2.36 -15.97 -7.26
CA GLU A 80 2.18 -15.48 -5.91
C GLU A 80 0.89 -14.66 -5.76
N PHE A 81 0.55 -13.82 -6.76
CA PHE A 81 -0.71 -13.09 -6.76
C PHE A 81 -1.91 -14.04 -6.79
N VAL A 82 -1.89 -15.04 -7.67
CA VAL A 82 -2.94 -16.08 -7.75
C VAL A 82 -3.11 -16.81 -6.42
N SER A 83 -2.00 -17.21 -5.81
CA SER A 83 -1.99 -17.91 -4.53
C SER A 83 -2.58 -17.03 -3.41
N ALA A 84 -2.12 -15.78 -3.30
CA ALA A 84 -2.63 -14.82 -2.33
C ALA A 84 -4.12 -14.52 -2.55
N TYR A 85 -4.53 -14.29 -3.80
CA TYR A 85 -5.92 -14.05 -4.16
C TYR A 85 -6.86 -15.17 -3.72
N ARG A 86 -6.49 -16.42 -4.01
CA ARG A 86 -7.29 -17.61 -3.63
C ARG A 86 -7.34 -17.81 -2.11
N ARG A 87 -6.20 -17.66 -1.44
CA ARG A 87 -6.10 -17.83 0.01
C ARG A 87 -6.93 -16.78 0.76
N GLU A 88 -6.88 -15.53 0.29
CA GLU A 88 -7.53 -14.41 0.96
C GLU A 88 -8.93 -14.10 0.41
N PHE A 89 -9.53 -14.98 -0.40
CA PHE A 89 -10.78 -14.69 -1.10
C PHE A 89 -11.92 -14.31 -0.13
N VAL A 90 -12.17 -15.13 0.87
CA VAL A 90 -13.24 -14.87 1.85
C VAL A 90 -12.84 -13.74 2.81
N ARG A 91 -11.62 -13.82 3.37
CA ARG A 91 -11.13 -12.83 4.33
C ARG A 91 -11.03 -11.43 3.72
N GLY A 92 -10.50 -11.33 2.51
CA GLY A 92 -10.38 -10.07 1.78
C GLY A 92 -11.74 -9.47 1.44
N SER A 93 -12.69 -10.30 1.04
CA SER A 93 -14.07 -9.84 0.78
C SER A 93 -14.72 -9.32 2.05
N VAL A 94 -14.65 -10.05 3.15
CA VAL A 94 -15.22 -9.62 4.46
C VAL A 94 -14.54 -8.34 5.00
N LEU A 95 -13.27 -8.12 4.69
CA LEU A 95 -12.54 -6.92 5.13
C LEU A 95 -12.87 -5.70 4.27
N VAL A 96 -12.86 -5.85 2.94
CA VAL A 96 -12.91 -4.72 2.00
C VAL A 96 -14.34 -4.34 1.63
N LEU A 97 -15.26 -5.31 1.48
CA LEU A 97 -16.63 -5.01 1.03
C LEU A 97 -17.41 -4.09 1.98
N PRO A 98 -17.42 -4.32 3.30
CA PRO A 98 -18.11 -3.40 4.21
C PRO A 98 -17.51 -2.00 4.17
N LEU A 99 -16.18 -1.91 4.09
CA LEU A 99 -15.46 -0.65 3.99
C LEU A 99 -15.83 0.10 2.70
N ALA A 100 -15.81 -0.60 1.56
CA ALA A 100 -16.22 -0.05 0.27
C ALA A 100 -17.68 0.38 0.26
N ALA A 101 -18.58 -0.39 0.88
CA ALA A 101 -19.99 -0.06 1.00
C ALA A 101 -20.20 1.23 1.81
N VAL A 102 -19.52 1.38 2.95
CA VAL A 102 -19.60 2.60 3.77
C VAL A 102 -19.02 3.80 3.03
N ILE A 103 -17.88 3.65 2.35
CA ILE A 103 -17.30 4.72 1.52
C ILE A 103 -18.28 5.10 0.40
N GLY A 104 -18.83 4.15 -0.32
CA GLY A 104 -19.80 4.39 -1.38
C GLY A 104 -21.06 5.12 -0.88
N LEU A 105 -21.59 4.71 0.28
CA LEU A 105 -22.71 5.38 0.94
C LEU A 105 -22.37 6.83 1.29
N LEU A 106 -21.21 7.08 1.90
CA LEU A 106 -20.78 8.43 2.26
C LEU A 106 -20.56 9.31 1.02
N VAL A 107 -19.95 8.78 -0.05
CA VAL A 107 -19.78 9.50 -1.32
C VAL A 107 -21.13 9.85 -1.94
N THR A 108 -22.09 8.93 -1.95
CA THR A 108 -23.45 9.19 -2.45
C THR A 108 -24.13 10.30 -1.64
N ASN A 109 -24.05 10.24 -0.31
CA ASN A 109 -24.62 11.27 0.57
C ASN A 109 -23.91 12.64 0.42
N TYR A 110 -22.60 12.65 0.17
CA TYR A 110 -21.86 13.89 -0.10
C TYR A 110 -22.39 14.66 -1.30
N HIS A 111 -22.82 13.94 -2.35
CA HIS A 111 -23.43 14.55 -3.53
C HIS A 111 -24.90 14.88 -3.32
N ALA A 112 -25.64 14.07 -2.57
CA ALA A 112 -27.08 14.23 -2.35
C ALA A 112 -27.41 15.38 -1.39
N PHE A 113 -26.58 15.62 -0.36
CA PHE A 113 -26.87 16.58 0.72
C PHE A 113 -25.81 17.66 0.84
N PRO A 114 -25.93 18.81 0.12
CA PRO A 114 -24.95 19.88 0.14
C PRO A 114 -24.68 20.45 1.54
N ALA A 115 -25.69 20.54 2.41
CA ALA A 115 -25.56 21.03 3.77
C ALA A 115 -24.69 20.15 4.68
N LEU A 116 -24.55 18.84 4.34
CA LEU A 116 -23.78 17.88 5.13
C LEU A 116 -22.40 17.57 4.54
N ARG A 117 -21.96 18.28 3.50
CA ARG A 117 -20.69 17.99 2.82
C ARG A 117 -19.48 18.02 3.75
N LEU A 118 -19.42 19.01 4.65
CA LEU A 118 -18.27 19.13 5.56
C LEU A 118 -18.15 17.94 6.53
N PRO A 119 -19.21 17.59 7.32
CA PRO A 119 -19.12 16.43 8.20
C PRO A 119 -18.91 15.10 7.43
N ILE A 120 -19.51 14.95 6.25
CA ILE A 120 -19.30 13.76 5.43
C ILE A 120 -17.85 13.67 4.91
N ALA A 121 -17.27 14.81 4.47
CA ALA A 121 -15.86 14.84 4.05
C ALA A 121 -14.91 14.48 5.18
N VAL A 122 -15.17 14.95 6.41
CA VAL A 122 -14.39 14.58 7.59
C VAL A 122 -14.51 13.08 7.90
N ALA A 123 -15.73 12.53 7.82
CA ALA A 123 -15.97 11.10 8.03
C ALA A 123 -15.27 10.25 6.95
N LEU A 124 -15.32 10.66 5.67
CA LEU A 124 -14.60 10.03 4.58
C LEU A 124 -13.09 10.06 4.82
N GLY A 125 -12.52 11.20 5.18
CA GLY A 125 -11.10 11.33 5.47
C GLY A 125 -10.67 10.39 6.60
N PHE A 126 -11.44 10.32 7.67
CA PHE A 126 -11.16 9.42 8.79
C PHE A 126 -11.25 7.93 8.37
N LEU A 127 -12.26 7.57 7.57
CA LEU A 127 -12.44 6.21 7.08
C LEU A 127 -11.32 5.78 6.12
N VAL A 128 -10.85 6.70 5.25
CA VAL A 128 -9.70 6.48 4.37
C VAL A 128 -8.44 6.21 5.19
N VAL A 129 -8.19 6.99 6.23
CA VAL A 129 -7.03 6.78 7.11
C VAL A 129 -7.11 5.45 7.83
N ILE A 130 -8.30 5.07 8.34
CA ILE A 130 -8.48 3.74 8.95
C ILE A 130 -8.19 2.62 7.93
N ALA A 131 -8.69 2.76 6.69
CA ALA A 131 -8.43 1.80 5.62
C ALA A 131 -6.95 1.68 5.29
N ALA A 132 -6.26 2.83 5.18
CA ALA A 132 -4.83 2.90 4.90
C ALA A 132 -3.97 2.23 5.98
N TYR A 133 -4.40 2.20 7.23
CA TYR A 133 -3.72 1.41 8.26
C TYR A 133 -4.20 -0.04 8.32
N ALA A 134 -5.50 -0.29 8.16
CA ALA A 134 -6.07 -1.62 8.33
C ALA A 134 -5.58 -2.61 7.26
N LEU A 135 -5.47 -2.18 6.00
CA LEU A 135 -5.07 -3.06 4.89
C LEU A 135 -3.60 -3.51 4.99
N PRO A 136 -2.60 -2.63 5.18
CA PRO A 136 -1.24 -3.06 5.45
C PRO A 136 -1.10 -3.89 6.74
N MET A 137 -1.84 -3.53 7.81
CA MET A 137 -1.86 -4.32 9.05
C MET A 137 -2.41 -5.73 8.85
N ALA A 138 -3.42 -5.90 8.00
CA ALA A 138 -4.00 -7.20 7.70
C ALA A 138 -2.99 -8.16 7.07
N VAL A 139 -2.02 -7.62 6.32
CA VAL A 139 -0.99 -8.38 5.61
C VAL A 139 0.30 -8.50 6.42
N HIS A 140 0.59 -7.51 7.29
CA HIS A 140 1.82 -7.47 8.08
C HIS A 140 1.71 -8.25 9.38
N TYR A 141 0.58 -8.12 10.09
CA TYR A 141 0.31 -8.81 11.34
C TYR A 141 -0.73 -9.92 11.13
N ASP A 142 -0.50 -11.09 11.71
CA ASP A 142 -1.47 -12.20 11.67
C ASP A 142 -2.63 -11.96 12.66
N LEU A 143 -3.40 -10.89 12.40
CA LEU A 143 -4.51 -10.48 13.24
C LEU A 143 -5.84 -11.01 12.70
N ARG A 144 -6.72 -11.44 13.61
CA ARG A 144 -8.11 -11.74 13.26
C ARG A 144 -8.84 -10.48 12.79
N THR A 145 -9.62 -10.59 11.72
CA THR A 145 -10.35 -9.48 11.07
C THR A 145 -11.07 -8.52 12.04
N PRO A 146 -11.81 -8.97 13.09
CA PRO A 146 -12.53 -8.06 13.97
C PRO A 146 -11.61 -7.19 14.85
N ARG A 147 -10.34 -7.55 15.02
CA ARG A 147 -9.37 -6.77 15.81
C ARG A 147 -8.58 -5.76 14.97
N LEU A 148 -8.69 -5.82 13.65
CA LEU A 148 -7.96 -4.92 12.74
C LEU A 148 -8.48 -3.48 12.83
N PHE A 149 -9.80 -3.28 12.71
CA PHE A 149 -10.39 -1.94 12.71
C PHE A 149 -10.17 -1.16 14.02
N PRO A 150 -10.39 -1.74 15.22
CA PRO A 150 -10.06 -1.06 16.47
C PRO A 150 -8.58 -0.70 16.61
N LYS A 151 -7.67 -1.57 16.16
CA LYS A 151 -6.23 -1.27 16.19
C LYS A 151 -5.85 -0.20 15.19
N ALA A 152 -6.39 -0.25 13.96
CA ALA A 152 -6.13 0.76 12.94
C ALA A 152 -6.67 2.14 13.36
N SER A 153 -7.87 2.22 13.94
CA SER A 153 -8.42 3.48 14.45
C SER A 153 -7.61 4.04 15.62
N LEU A 154 -7.18 3.19 16.55
CA LEU A 154 -6.29 3.61 17.63
C LEU A 154 -4.96 4.14 17.10
N PHE A 155 -4.38 3.46 16.11
CA PHE A 155 -3.13 3.88 15.48
C PHE A 155 -3.30 5.21 14.75
N ALA A 156 -4.42 5.41 14.05
CA ALA A 156 -4.77 6.65 13.38
C ALA A 156 -4.88 7.84 14.35
N LEU A 157 -5.48 7.63 15.53
CA LEU A 157 -5.66 8.67 16.55
C LEU A 157 -4.38 8.97 17.32
N THR A 158 -3.55 7.96 17.59
CA THR A 158 -2.31 8.14 18.36
C THR A 158 -1.17 8.74 17.55
N ARG A 159 -1.29 8.76 16.20
CA ARG A 159 -0.27 9.27 15.27
C ARG A 159 -0.84 10.27 14.26
N PRO A 160 -1.27 11.45 14.71
CA PRO A 160 -1.96 12.41 13.83
C PRO A 160 -1.08 12.87 12.66
N ALA A 161 0.23 13.06 12.86
CA ALA A 161 1.14 13.48 11.80
C ALA A 161 1.22 12.45 10.65
N SER A 162 1.31 11.16 10.98
CA SER A 162 1.33 10.08 9.98
C SER A 162 -0.03 9.95 9.28
N SER A 163 -1.12 10.14 10.01
CA SER A 163 -2.48 10.11 9.46
C SER A 163 -2.73 11.25 8.48
N VAL A 164 -2.27 12.47 8.82
CA VAL A 164 -2.34 13.63 7.91
C VAL A 164 -1.50 13.38 6.65
N LEU A 165 -0.30 12.82 6.79
CA LEU A 165 0.53 12.48 5.63
C LEU A 165 -0.15 11.45 4.71
N LEU A 166 -0.74 10.38 5.26
CA LEU A 166 -1.48 9.39 4.47
C LEU A 166 -2.67 10.01 3.75
N LEU A 167 -3.43 10.86 4.44
CA LEU A 167 -4.56 11.55 3.84
C LEU A 167 -4.10 12.51 2.72
N PHE A 168 -2.99 13.22 2.93
CA PHE A 168 -2.41 14.09 1.91
C PHE A 168 -1.98 13.31 0.66
N VAL A 169 -1.25 12.20 0.84
CA VAL A 169 -0.81 11.34 -0.27
C VAL A 169 -2.03 10.75 -0.99
N PHE A 170 -3.04 10.26 -0.26
CA PHE A 170 -4.27 9.76 -0.85
C PHE A 170 -4.98 10.83 -1.70
N THR A 171 -5.14 12.02 -1.13
CA THR A 171 -5.78 13.15 -1.83
C THR A 171 -5.00 13.54 -3.09
N ALA A 172 -3.68 13.52 -3.03
CA ALA A 172 -2.81 13.77 -4.20
C ALA A 172 -3.02 12.70 -5.30
N VAL A 173 -3.08 11.43 -4.93
CA VAL A 173 -3.35 10.34 -5.87
C VAL A 173 -4.73 10.49 -6.50
N VAL A 174 -5.76 10.81 -5.72
CA VAL A 174 -7.11 11.06 -6.22
C VAL A 174 -7.13 12.26 -7.16
N PHE A 175 -6.51 13.38 -6.78
CA PHE A 175 -6.42 14.58 -7.60
C PHE A 175 -5.74 14.31 -8.95
N VAL A 176 -4.59 13.65 -8.95
CA VAL A 176 -3.88 13.29 -10.19
C VAL A 176 -4.71 12.32 -11.04
N SER A 177 -5.39 11.36 -10.42
CA SER A 177 -6.24 10.38 -11.12
C SER A 177 -7.48 11.02 -11.75
N THR A 178 -8.07 12.03 -11.11
CA THR A 178 -9.20 12.78 -11.67
C THR A 178 -8.79 13.72 -12.80
N THR A 179 -7.58 14.28 -12.70
CA THR A 179 -7.02 15.16 -13.74
C THR A 179 -6.59 14.36 -14.99
N PHE A 180 -6.05 13.16 -14.78
CA PHE A 180 -5.59 12.26 -15.85
C PHE A 180 -6.26 10.89 -15.72
N PRO A 181 -7.51 10.72 -16.20
CA PRO A 181 -8.29 9.49 -15.97
C PRO A 181 -7.63 8.19 -16.46
N PHE A 182 -6.77 8.26 -17.47
CA PHE A 182 -6.06 7.08 -17.97
C PHE A 182 -5.10 6.50 -16.90
N LEU A 183 -4.61 7.32 -15.97
CA LEU A 183 -3.75 6.85 -14.87
C LEU A 183 -4.48 5.90 -13.92
N VAL A 184 -5.80 5.97 -13.83
CA VAL A 184 -6.61 5.03 -13.05
C VAL A 184 -6.41 3.61 -13.57
N LEU A 185 -6.39 3.43 -14.89
CA LEU A 185 -6.19 2.12 -15.52
C LEU A 185 -4.75 1.62 -15.39
N VAL A 186 -3.77 2.54 -15.41
CA VAL A 186 -2.36 2.17 -15.48
C VAL A 186 -1.68 2.11 -14.11
N LEU A 187 -1.99 3.05 -13.20
CA LEU A 187 -1.12 3.28 -12.05
C LEU A 187 -1.85 3.56 -10.72
N ALA A 188 -3.07 4.10 -10.73
CA ALA A 188 -3.64 4.73 -9.54
C ALA A 188 -3.75 3.80 -8.33
N VAL A 189 -4.36 2.62 -8.50
CA VAL A 189 -4.55 1.67 -7.39
C VAL A 189 -3.23 1.02 -6.99
N GLY A 190 -2.46 0.54 -7.98
CA GLY A 190 -1.15 -0.08 -7.72
C GLY A 190 -0.16 0.91 -7.11
N GLY A 191 -0.14 2.15 -7.58
CA GLY A 191 0.69 3.22 -7.02
C GLY A 191 0.28 3.60 -5.61
N TRP A 192 -1.02 3.72 -5.34
CA TRP A 192 -1.52 3.92 -3.97
C TRP A 192 -1.09 2.79 -3.04
N ILE A 193 -1.36 1.53 -3.41
CA ILE A 193 -1.00 0.36 -2.59
C ILE A 193 0.50 0.31 -2.30
N GLN A 194 1.34 0.62 -3.29
CA GLN A 194 2.79 0.65 -3.13
C GLN A 194 3.23 1.74 -2.14
N LEU A 195 2.74 2.97 -2.32
CA LEU A 195 3.08 4.11 -1.45
C LEU A 195 2.57 3.90 -0.02
N ASP A 196 1.32 3.47 0.12
CA ASP A 196 0.69 3.21 1.40
C ASP A 196 1.43 2.10 2.17
N THR A 197 1.76 0.99 1.50
CA THR A 197 2.54 -0.09 2.10
C THR A 197 3.90 0.40 2.59
N TRP A 198 4.62 1.16 1.77
CA TRP A 198 5.95 1.67 2.14
C TRP A 198 5.89 2.63 3.34
N LEU A 199 4.92 3.54 3.35
CA LEU A 199 4.72 4.48 4.47
C LEU A 199 4.34 3.73 5.76
N CYS A 200 3.37 2.81 5.68
CA CYS A 200 2.91 2.06 6.84
C CYS A 200 4.00 1.17 7.43
N LEU A 201 4.80 0.50 6.62
CA LEU A 201 5.93 -0.30 7.12
C LEU A 201 6.94 0.57 7.88
N ARG A 202 7.24 1.78 7.42
CA ARG A 202 8.10 2.73 8.16
C ARG A 202 7.48 3.12 9.51
N PHE A 203 6.17 3.43 9.51
CA PHE A 203 5.48 3.79 10.75
C PHE A 203 5.41 2.64 11.75
N PHE A 204 5.27 1.40 11.27
CA PHE A 204 5.27 0.21 12.12
C PHE A 204 6.66 -0.01 12.73
N ALA A 205 7.71 0.05 11.93
CA ALA A 205 9.10 -0.07 12.41
C ALA A 205 9.46 1.00 13.46
N GLU A 206 9.07 2.26 13.25
CA GLU A 206 9.25 3.32 14.24
C GLU A 206 8.47 3.05 15.54
N ASN A 207 7.29 2.45 15.44
CA ASN A 207 6.48 2.10 16.60
C ASN A 207 7.12 0.99 17.41
N GLU A 208 7.56 -0.06 16.75
CA GLU A 208 8.23 -1.20 17.38
C GLU A 208 9.53 -0.75 18.07
N ALA A 209 10.33 0.08 17.41
CA ALA A 209 11.53 0.66 18.02
C ALA A 209 11.23 1.47 19.30
N LYS A 210 10.15 2.25 19.31
CA LYS A 210 9.72 3.02 20.49
C LYS A 210 9.21 2.11 21.62
N LEU A 211 8.51 1.01 21.32
CA LEU A 211 8.03 0.05 22.30
C LEU A 211 9.21 -0.70 22.94
N HIS A 212 10.17 -1.16 22.13
CA HIS A 212 11.39 -1.79 22.63
C HIS A 212 12.21 -0.84 23.51
N ALA A 213 12.33 0.44 23.13
CA ALA A 213 13.02 1.44 23.95
C ALA A 213 12.35 1.71 25.31
N LYS A 214 11.02 1.42 25.42
CA LYS A 214 10.24 1.54 26.66
C LYS A 214 10.16 0.24 27.46
N GLY A 215 10.83 -0.83 27.02
CA GLY A 215 10.78 -2.15 27.67
C GLY A 215 9.43 -2.85 27.60
N ILE A 216 8.57 -2.46 26.69
CA ILE A 216 7.27 -3.07 26.42
C ILE A 216 7.44 -3.97 25.21
N SER A 217 7.80 -5.24 25.45
CA SER A 217 7.90 -6.29 24.41
C SER A 217 6.67 -7.20 24.43
#